data_838960ffa8e0eeaae7785c1e89e7408b
#
_entry.id   838960ffa8e0eeaae7785c1e89e7408b
#
_cell.length_a   1.000
_cell.length_b   1.000
_cell.length_c   1.000
_cell.angle_alpha   90.00
_cell.angle_beta   90.00
_cell.angle_gamma   90.00
#
_symmetry.space_group_name_H-M   'P 1'
#
loop_
_entity.id
_entity.type
_entity.pdbx_description
1 polymer ?
#
loop_
_entity_poly.entity_id
_entity_poly.type
_entity_poly.pdbx_seq_one_letter_code
_entity_poly.pdbx_strand_id
1 'polypeptide(L)'
;QLGSKTAGHPEYGLTPGVETTTGPLGQGFANAVGMAIAERMLAARYNRPGFKIFDHYTYVLAGDGCMMEGITSEAASLAGHLKLDRLIVFYDDNGITIEGGTDLAFSESVPDRFRAYGWHVVEIDGHDIDAIRGAIKEAKECTDKPSLISARTTIAWGSPTLAGSHKSHGAPLGQEEIAGLKKALGLPSEPFTVTDDVREYFTERQKEWRADHERWNTMFEEWSAKYPELRRSLDAALAGEIPEDFESMISTFEEGTKIASRNSSGKILQQVAKAIPYLAGGSADLAPSTKTYLDGEGVIQADDFSGRNIHFGIREHAMAAICNGISLHGGIRPYCSTFLVFVDYMKHAVRLSALMKQPVIYVLTHDSVYVGEDGPTHEPIEQTESLRIIPNCRVFRPADANETRLAWIEAIKRKDGPTCLVLTRQDLPTIAADRVPRDGFAKGGYVLKKETSDKPDLVLVAAGSEVSLCMETAEMLEADGVQVRVVSMPSRELFMSQDKEYRESVLTSAPKVAVEIGVGDGWYQIAGTDGLVYSLQRFGESGPGEQVAALLGFTADALRKAIKDKFGL
;
A
#
# COMPACT_ATOMS: atom_id res chain seq x y z
N GLN A 1 -17.57 -14.54 -18.20
CA GLN A 1 -18.78 -15.02 -17.48
C GLN A 1 -18.56 -14.91 -15.98
N LEU A 2 -19.64 -14.65 -15.24
CA LEU A 2 -19.58 -14.64 -13.77
C LEU A 2 -19.06 -16.00 -13.25
N GLY A 3 -18.09 -15.97 -12.33
CA GLY A 3 -17.43 -17.16 -11.79
C GLY A 3 -16.33 -17.76 -12.68
N SER A 4 -16.03 -17.17 -13.83
CA SER A 4 -14.88 -17.56 -14.66
C SER A 4 -13.57 -17.15 -14.00
N LYS A 5 -12.51 -17.96 -14.17
CA LYS A 5 -11.15 -17.60 -13.78
C LYS A 5 -10.50 -16.61 -14.75
N THR A 6 -11.07 -16.41 -15.94
CA THR A 6 -10.62 -15.41 -16.91
C THR A 6 -11.40 -14.12 -16.71
N ALA A 7 -10.90 -13.29 -15.79
CA ALA A 7 -11.43 -11.95 -15.54
C ALA A 7 -11.18 -11.02 -16.73
N GLY A 8 -11.94 -9.93 -16.84
CA GLY A 8 -11.75 -8.90 -17.89
C GLY A 8 -10.41 -8.18 -17.79
N HIS A 9 -9.89 -8.06 -16.56
CA HIS A 9 -8.53 -7.62 -16.27
C HIS A 9 -7.85 -8.70 -15.42
N PRO A 10 -6.50 -8.86 -15.50
CA PRO A 10 -5.77 -9.80 -14.65
C PRO A 10 -6.00 -9.52 -13.16
N GLU A 11 -6.31 -10.57 -12.39
CA GLU A 11 -6.56 -10.46 -10.95
C GLU A 11 -5.69 -11.45 -10.18
N TYR A 12 -4.87 -10.93 -9.29
CA TYR A 12 -4.00 -11.71 -8.40
C TYR A 12 -4.82 -12.65 -7.51
N GLY A 13 -4.43 -13.91 -7.47
CA GLY A 13 -5.07 -14.94 -6.65
C GLY A 13 -6.35 -15.54 -7.25
N LEU A 14 -6.90 -14.98 -8.35
CA LEU A 14 -8.04 -15.54 -9.06
C LEU A 14 -7.61 -16.51 -10.15
N THR A 15 -6.70 -16.08 -11.02
CA THR A 15 -6.15 -16.90 -12.12
C THR A 15 -4.74 -17.35 -11.76
N PRO A 16 -4.44 -18.66 -11.75
CA PRO A 16 -3.09 -19.14 -11.49
C PRO A 16 -2.07 -18.53 -12.46
N GLY A 17 -0.93 -18.04 -11.94
CA GLY A 17 0.14 -17.45 -12.71
C GLY A 17 0.00 -15.93 -12.95
N VAL A 18 -1.05 -15.29 -12.43
CA VAL A 18 -1.16 -13.82 -12.45
C VAL A 18 -0.37 -13.23 -11.27
N GLU A 19 0.65 -12.45 -11.57
CA GLU A 19 1.57 -11.87 -10.59
C GLU A 19 1.02 -10.62 -9.90
N THR A 20 0.11 -9.87 -10.52
CA THR A 20 -0.48 -8.66 -9.94
C THR A 20 -1.85 -8.37 -10.55
N THR A 21 -2.72 -7.67 -9.79
CA THR A 21 -3.97 -7.14 -10.31
C THR A 21 -3.71 -5.86 -11.08
N THR A 22 -4.11 -5.86 -12.35
CA THR A 22 -4.03 -4.70 -13.24
C THR A 22 -5.43 -4.33 -13.77
N GLY A 23 -5.49 -3.33 -14.67
CA GLY A 23 -6.73 -2.70 -15.14
C GLY A 23 -6.68 -1.21 -14.90
N PRO A 24 -6.41 -0.72 -13.66
CA PRO A 24 -6.02 0.67 -13.45
C PRO A 24 -4.64 0.92 -14.08
N LEU A 25 -4.62 1.80 -15.10
CA LEU A 25 -3.43 2.05 -15.93
C LEU A 25 -2.25 2.58 -15.10
N GLY A 26 -1.03 2.17 -15.46
CA GLY A 26 0.21 2.55 -14.78
C GLY A 26 0.51 1.79 -13.48
N GLN A 27 -0.47 1.19 -12.81
CA GLN A 27 -0.26 0.47 -11.55
C GLN A 27 0.64 -0.76 -11.73
N GLY A 28 0.40 -1.57 -12.76
CA GLY A 28 1.25 -2.73 -13.07
C GLY A 28 2.68 -2.35 -13.40
N PHE A 29 2.90 -1.22 -14.09
CA PHE A 29 4.23 -0.68 -14.34
C PHE A 29 4.96 -0.37 -13.03
N ALA A 30 4.33 0.36 -12.12
CA ALA A 30 4.93 0.71 -10.83
C ALA A 30 5.13 -0.52 -9.92
N ASN A 31 4.20 -1.51 -9.95
CA ASN A 31 4.40 -2.79 -9.26
C ASN A 31 5.64 -3.53 -9.79
N ALA A 32 5.85 -3.53 -11.11
CA ALA A 32 7.02 -4.16 -11.71
C ALA A 32 8.33 -3.48 -11.30
N VAL A 33 8.35 -2.15 -11.15
CA VAL A 33 9.49 -1.43 -10.56
C VAL A 33 9.76 -1.94 -9.13
N GLY A 34 8.71 -2.17 -8.34
CA GLY A 34 8.82 -2.76 -7.00
C GLY A 34 9.37 -4.19 -7.02
N MET A 35 8.94 -5.02 -7.97
CA MET A 35 9.47 -6.38 -8.13
C MET A 35 10.95 -6.35 -8.51
N ALA A 36 11.37 -5.46 -9.41
CA ALA A 36 12.78 -5.31 -9.78
C ALA A 36 13.65 -4.78 -8.62
N ILE A 37 13.13 -3.88 -7.79
CA ILE A 37 13.81 -3.45 -6.55
C ILE A 37 13.97 -4.64 -5.60
N ALA A 38 12.92 -5.44 -5.40
CA ALA A 38 12.96 -6.62 -4.53
C ALA A 38 13.99 -7.64 -5.01
N GLU A 39 14.03 -7.95 -6.32
CA GLU A 39 15.06 -8.82 -6.92
C GLU A 39 16.47 -8.32 -6.57
N ARG A 40 16.77 -7.03 -6.83
CA ARG A 40 18.09 -6.44 -6.57
C ARG A 40 18.47 -6.49 -5.09
N MET A 41 17.54 -6.18 -4.18
CA MET A 41 17.77 -6.26 -2.74
C MET A 41 18.02 -7.69 -2.27
N LEU A 42 17.25 -8.67 -2.76
CA LEU A 42 17.44 -10.07 -2.42
C LEU A 42 18.73 -10.64 -3.03
N ALA A 43 19.07 -10.23 -4.26
CA ALA A 43 20.35 -10.57 -4.89
C ALA A 43 21.54 -10.04 -4.08
N ALA A 44 21.50 -8.77 -3.66
CA ALA A 44 22.54 -8.18 -2.82
C ALA A 44 22.71 -8.93 -1.48
N ARG A 45 21.59 -9.37 -0.90
CA ARG A 45 21.59 -10.06 0.40
C ARG A 45 22.01 -11.52 0.33
N TYR A 46 21.54 -12.26 -0.69
CA TYR A 46 21.63 -13.73 -0.73
C TYR A 46 22.58 -14.29 -1.78
N ASN A 47 22.86 -13.58 -2.87
CA ASN A 47 23.81 -14.08 -3.88
C ASN A 47 25.24 -14.14 -3.29
N ARG A 48 25.99 -15.13 -3.72
CA ARG A 48 27.40 -15.33 -3.36
C ARG A 48 28.20 -15.70 -4.61
N PRO A 49 29.53 -15.52 -4.62
CA PRO A 49 30.35 -15.96 -5.74
C PRO A 49 30.09 -17.40 -6.14
N GLY A 50 29.68 -17.60 -7.38
CA GLY A 50 29.27 -18.90 -7.94
C GLY A 50 27.81 -19.30 -7.67
N PHE A 51 27.04 -18.53 -6.90
CA PHE A 51 25.65 -18.82 -6.55
C PHE A 51 24.77 -17.59 -6.78
N LYS A 52 24.13 -17.53 -7.92
CA LYS A 52 23.16 -16.49 -8.28
C LYS A 52 21.74 -16.97 -7.97
N ILE A 53 21.33 -16.87 -6.71
CA ILE A 53 20.01 -17.35 -6.24
C ILE A 53 18.90 -16.46 -6.79
N PHE A 54 19.13 -15.14 -6.84
CA PHE A 54 18.27 -14.15 -7.47
C PHE A 54 19.00 -13.56 -8.68
N ASP A 55 18.47 -13.76 -9.87
CA ASP A 55 19.05 -13.30 -11.15
C ASP A 55 17.97 -13.27 -12.26
N HIS A 56 16.71 -13.00 -11.89
CA HIS A 56 15.61 -12.99 -12.82
C HIS A 56 15.26 -11.58 -13.32
N TYR A 57 14.64 -11.53 -14.49
CA TYR A 57 14.13 -10.31 -15.09
C TYR A 57 12.66 -10.09 -14.73
N THR A 58 12.28 -8.83 -14.63
CA THR A 58 10.88 -8.41 -14.58
C THR A 58 10.50 -7.84 -15.93
N TYR A 59 9.52 -8.46 -16.60
CA TYR A 59 8.98 -8.01 -17.88
C TYR A 59 7.64 -7.30 -17.67
N VAL A 60 7.43 -6.23 -18.43
CA VAL A 60 6.19 -5.43 -18.38
C VAL A 60 5.65 -5.27 -19.80
N LEU A 61 4.33 -5.42 -19.95
CA LEU A 61 3.61 -4.99 -21.15
C LEU A 61 2.79 -3.76 -20.78
N ALA A 62 2.97 -2.66 -21.50
CA ALA A 62 2.29 -1.39 -21.25
C ALA A 62 1.87 -0.75 -22.58
N GLY A 63 0.63 -0.24 -22.64
CA GLY A 63 0.13 0.49 -23.80
C GLY A 63 0.19 2.01 -23.63
N ASP A 64 -0.32 2.74 -24.63
CA ASP A 64 -0.34 4.21 -24.64
C ASP A 64 -0.96 4.82 -23.39
N GLY A 65 -2.09 4.29 -22.92
CA GLY A 65 -2.74 4.77 -21.71
C GLY A 65 -1.88 4.62 -20.45
N CYS A 66 -1.12 3.54 -20.33
CA CYS A 66 -0.16 3.39 -19.23
C CYS A 66 0.93 4.46 -19.28
N MET A 67 1.37 4.84 -20.48
CA MET A 67 2.40 5.87 -20.65
C MET A 67 1.90 7.29 -20.40
N MET A 68 0.59 7.52 -20.51
CA MET A 68 -0.05 8.79 -20.13
C MET A 68 -0.14 9.00 -18.62
N GLU A 69 -0.27 7.92 -17.85
CA GLU A 69 -0.48 7.98 -16.40
C GLU A 69 0.73 8.59 -15.67
N GLY A 70 0.46 9.53 -14.75
CA GLY A 70 1.50 10.19 -13.96
C GLY A 70 2.33 9.21 -13.11
N ILE A 71 1.69 8.17 -12.58
CA ILE A 71 2.37 7.13 -11.79
C ILE A 71 3.48 6.42 -12.59
N THR A 72 3.30 6.23 -13.88
CA THR A 72 4.32 5.63 -14.76
C THR A 72 5.55 6.53 -14.82
N SER A 73 5.37 7.85 -14.95
CA SER A 73 6.47 8.81 -14.95
C SER A 73 7.22 8.82 -13.61
N GLU A 74 6.50 8.80 -12.48
CA GLU A 74 7.10 8.69 -11.15
C GLU A 74 7.95 7.42 -11.02
N ALA A 75 7.38 6.27 -11.37
CA ALA A 75 8.04 4.96 -11.25
C ALA A 75 9.22 4.81 -12.23
N ALA A 76 9.06 5.25 -13.50
CA ALA A 76 10.11 5.18 -14.51
C ALA A 76 11.31 6.06 -14.15
N SER A 77 11.07 7.27 -13.63
CA SER A 77 12.11 8.16 -13.16
C SER A 77 12.93 7.53 -12.02
N LEU A 78 12.27 6.89 -11.04
CA LEU A 78 12.95 6.19 -9.96
C LEU A 78 13.72 4.96 -10.46
N ALA A 79 13.14 4.18 -11.37
CA ALA A 79 13.80 3.00 -11.95
C ALA A 79 15.06 3.36 -12.71
N GLY A 80 15.04 4.46 -13.48
CA GLY A 80 16.24 4.99 -14.16
C GLY A 80 17.31 5.48 -13.17
N HIS A 81 16.90 6.19 -12.10
CA HIS A 81 17.78 6.63 -11.03
C HIS A 81 18.49 5.45 -10.34
N LEU A 82 17.75 4.39 -10.02
CA LEU A 82 18.27 3.18 -9.39
C LEU A 82 18.96 2.22 -10.37
N LYS A 83 18.95 2.52 -11.67
CA LYS A 83 19.57 1.67 -12.72
C LYS A 83 19.11 0.21 -12.65
N LEU A 84 17.80 -0.03 -12.62
CA LEU A 84 17.21 -1.36 -12.49
C LEU A 84 17.37 -2.18 -13.78
N ASP A 85 18.56 -2.70 -14.04
CA ASP A 85 18.98 -3.38 -15.27
C ASP A 85 18.20 -4.69 -15.56
N ARG A 86 17.50 -5.24 -14.58
CA ARG A 86 16.65 -6.44 -14.72
C ARG A 86 15.19 -6.10 -15.08
N LEU A 87 14.85 -4.82 -15.26
CA LEU A 87 13.53 -4.36 -15.66
C LEU A 87 13.49 -4.11 -17.17
N ILE A 88 12.65 -4.85 -17.89
CA ILE A 88 12.45 -4.73 -19.34
C ILE A 88 10.98 -4.45 -19.62
N VAL A 89 10.68 -3.31 -20.20
CA VAL A 89 9.33 -2.85 -20.51
C VAL A 89 9.10 -2.91 -22.01
N PHE A 90 8.05 -3.59 -22.44
CA PHE A 90 7.50 -3.47 -23.79
C PHE A 90 6.40 -2.41 -23.77
N TYR A 91 6.59 -1.38 -24.55
CA TYR A 91 5.57 -0.39 -24.86
C TYR A 91 4.89 -0.76 -26.19
N ASP A 92 3.64 -1.19 -26.09
CA ASP A 92 2.77 -1.39 -27.24
C ASP A 92 2.32 -0.02 -27.76
N ASP A 93 3.14 0.55 -28.63
CA ASP A 93 2.92 1.85 -29.28
C ASP A 93 2.00 1.66 -30.49
N ASN A 94 0.70 1.53 -30.25
CA ASN A 94 -0.29 1.39 -31.31
C ASN A 94 -1.00 2.71 -31.66
N GLY A 95 -0.79 3.76 -30.89
CA GLY A 95 -1.35 5.09 -31.12
C GLY A 95 -2.85 5.18 -30.91
N ILE A 96 -3.47 4.24 -30.17
CA ILE A 96 -4.94 4.17 -29.98
C ILE A 96 -5.29 4.05 -28.50
N THR A 97 -6.31 4.82 -28.10
CA THR A 97 -6.99 4.71 -26.81
C THR A 97 -8.50 4.48 -27.03
N ILE A 98 -9.28 4.47 -25.95
CA ILE A 98 -10.74 4.28 -26.01
C ILE A 98 -11.42 5.39 -26.85
N GLU A 99 -10.97 6.65 -26.73
CA GLU A 99 -11.60 7.80 -27.41
C GLU A 99 -11.16 7.92 -28.88
N GLY A 100 -10.00 7.41 -29.25
CA GLY A 100 -9.47 7.57 -30.60
C GLY A 100 -7.96 7.45 -30.70
N GLY A 101 -7.39 8.18 -31.66
CA GLY A 101 -5.95 8.31 -31.80
C GLY A 101 -5.30 9.06 -30.65
N THR A 102 -4.06 8.73 -30.33
CA THR A 102 -3.32 9.41 -29.25
C THR A 102 -3.08 10.89 -29.55
N ASP A 103 -3.06 11.29 -30.83
CA ASP A 103 -2.91 12.68 -31.28
C ASP A 103 -3.98 13.63 -30.73
N LEU A 104 -5.09 13.10 -30.22
CA LEU A 104 -6.12 13.90 -29.56
C LEU A 104 -5.65 14.52 -28.23
N ALA A 105 -4.76 13.85 -27.49
CA ALA A 105 -4.36 14.26 -26.15
C ALA A 105 -2.91 13.93 -25.77
N PHE A 106 -2.15 13.24 -26.63
CA PHE A 106 -0.82 12.70 -26.30
C PHE A 106 0.10 12.74 -27.52
N SER A 107 0.91 13.79 -27.63
CA SER A 107 1.78 14.06 -28.77
C SER A 107 3.27 14.05 -28.43
N GLU A 108 3.63 13.69 -27.20
CA GLU A 108 5.02 13.59 -26.78
C GLU A 108 5.72 12.35 -27.33
N SER A 109 7.04 12.37 -27.37
CA SER A 109 7.86 11.18 -27.63
C SER A 109 8.10 10.39 -26.34
N VAL A 110 7.40 9.28 -26.16
CA VAL A 110 7.64 8.37 -25.02
C VAL A 110 9.09 7.84 -25.02
N PRO A 111 9.67 7.40 -26.17
CA PRO A 111 11.07 7.00 -26.21
C PRO A 111 12.03 8.06 -25.70
N ASP A 112 11.86 9.33 -26.08
CA ASP A 112 12.74 10.40 -25.65
C ASP A 112 12.56 10.74 -24.17
N ARG A 113 11.32 10.70 -23.65
CA ARG A 113 11.04 10.85 -22.21
C ARG A 113 11.79 9.79 -21.41
N PHE A 114 11.75 8.52 -21.83
CA PHE A 114 12.47 7.45 -21.14
C PHE A 114 14.00 7.57 -21.27
N ARG A 115 14.53 8.03 -22.42
CA ARG A 115 15.95 8.40 -22.55
C ARG A 115 16.34 9.47 -21.54
N ALA A 116 15.48 10.48 -21.33
CA ALA A 116 15.71 11.53 -20.34
C ALA A 116 15.67 10.99 -18.89
N TYR A 117 14.92 9.94 -18.60
CA TYR A 117 14.96 9.22 -17.32
C TYR A 117 16.21 8.34 -17.14
N GLY A 118 17.07 8.23 -18.14
CA GLY A 118 18.29 7.42 -18.09
C GLY A 118 18.07 5.94 -18.48
N TRP A 119 16.98 5.62 -19.16
CA TRP A 119 16.71 4.28 -19.66
C TRP A 119 17.48 3.98 -20.95
N HIS A 120 17.77 2.70 -21.17
CA HIS A 120 18.10 2.15 -22.48
C HIS A 120 16.80 2.01 -23.27
N VAL A 121 16.77 2.50 -24.53
CA VAL A 121 15.55 2.55 -25.35
C VAL A 121 15.82 1.98 -26.74
N VAL A 122 15.06 0.97 -27.11
CA VAL A 122 15.08 0.33 -28.44
C VAL A 122 13.72 0.55 -29.10
N GLU A 123 13.71 0.98 -30.36
CA GLU A 123 12.50 1.19 -31.15
C GLU A 123 12.44 0.14 -32.27
N ILE A 124 11.31 -0.59 -32.39
CA ILE A 124 11.15 -1.71 -33.32
C ILE A 124 9.78 -1.70 -34.00
N ASP A 125 9.68 -2.42 -35.10
CA ASP A 125 8.40 -2.92 -35.60
C ASP A 125 7.91 -4.06 -34.71
N GLY A 126 6.82 -3.85 -34.01
CA GLY A 126 6.23 -4.83 -33.07
C GLY A 126 5.53 -6.02 -33.77
N HIS A 127 5.44 -6.02 -35.13
CA HIS A 127 4.98 -7.17 -35.91
C HIS A 127 6.13 -8.01 -36.48
N ASP A 128 7.39 -7.57 -36.33
CA ASP A 128 8.58 -8.32 -36.69
C ASP A 128 9.11 -9.13 -35.50
N ILE A 129 8.91 -10.46 -35.56
CA ILE A 129 9.33 -11.38 -34.49
C ILE A 129 10.86 -11.41 -34.30
N ASP A 130 11.64 -11.22 -35.34
CA ASP A 130 13.10 -11.23 -35.27
C ASP A 130 13.61 -9.90 -34.68
N ALA A 131 12.96 -8.78 -34.99
CA ALA A 131 13.20 -7.50 -34.29
C ALA A 131 12.89 -7.58 -32.81
N ILE A 132 11.75 -8.19 -32.41
CA ILE A 132 11.40 -8.42 -31.00
C ILE A 132 12.47 -9.25 -30.29
N ARG A 133 12.92 -10.37 -30.90
CA ARG A 133 13.98 -11.22 -30.33
C ARG A 133 15.30 -10.47 -30.19
N GLY A 134 15.66 -9.67 -31.19
CA GLY A 134 16.84 -8.82 -31.18
C GLY A 134 16.81 -7.81 -30.04
N ALA A 135 15.70 -7.10 -29.90
CA ALA A 135 15.50 -6.10 -28.84
C ALA A 135 15.55 -6.70 -27.42
N ILE A 136 14.96 -7.89 -27.21
CA ILE A 136 15.06 -8.60 -25.93
C ILE A 136 16.52 -8.95 -25.63
N LYS A 137 17.27 -9.43 -26.62
CA LYS A 137 18.68 -9.76 -26.45
C LYS A 137 19.48 -8.51 -26.10
N GLU A 138 19.30 -7.42 -26.82
CA GLU A 138 19.97 -6.14 -26.59
C GLU A 138 19.64 -5.60 -25.18
N ALA A 139 18.37 -5.64 -24.78
CA ALA A 139 17.92 -5.24 -23.44
C ALA A 139 18.60 -6.08 -22.34
N LYS A 140 18.80 -7.38 -22.54
CA LYS A 140 19.49 -8.28 -21.60
C LYS A 140 21.01 -8.05 -21.55
N GLU A 141 21.60 -7.54 -22.63
CA GLU A 141 23.01 -7.15 -22.69
C GLU A 141 23.29 -5.79 -22.03
N CYS A 142 22.26 -4.95 -21.85
CA CYS A 142 22.34 -3.71 -21.10
C CYS A 142 22.29 -4.00 -19.59
N THR A 143 23.42 -3.87 -18.91
CA THR A 143 23.57 -4.27 -17.50
C THR A 143 23.69 -3.09 -16.54
N ASP A 144 23.40 -1.88 -16.99
CA ASP A 144 23.55 -0.64 -16.20
C ASP A 144 22.31 0.27 -16.23
N LYS A 145 21.22 -0.15 -16.90
CA LYS A 145 19.99 0.64 -17.07
C LYS A 145 18.78 -0.27 -17.24
N PRO A 146 17.57 0.15 -16.81
CA PRO A 146 16.33 -0.47 -17.24
C PRO A 146 16.13 -0.25 -18.76
N SER A 147 15.43 -1.15 -19.43
CA SER A 147 15.22 -1.11 -20.87
C SER A 147 13.75 -0.89 -21.22
N LEU A 148 13.49 0.04 -22.15
CA LEU A 148 12.21 0.22 -22.83
C LEU A 148 12.35 -0.27 -24.27
N ILE A 149 11.50 -1.20 -24.68
CA ILE A 149 11.34 -1.62 -26.06
C ILE A 149 10.04 -0.98 -26.57
N SER A 150 10.15 0.09 -27.35
CA SER A 150 9.01 0.74 -28.01
C SER A 150 8.69 -0.03 -29.28
N ALA A 151 7.62 -0.81 -29.22
CA ALA A 151 7.18 -1.67 -30.31
C ALA A 151 6.02 -1.02 -31.04
N ARG A 152 6.26 -0.51 -32.25
CA ARG A 152 5.20 0.04 -33.09
C ARG A 152 4.30 -1.08 -33.58
N THR A 153 3.01 -1.02 -33.21
CA THR A 153 2.03 -2.04 -33.55
C THR A 153 0.76 -1.44 -34.17
N THR A 154 -0.14 -2.31 -34.58
CA THR A 154 -1.49 -1.95 -35.01
C THR A 154 -2.49 -2.73 -34.20
N ILE A 155 -3.36 -2.04 -33.42
CA ILE A 155 -4.43 -2.70 -32.68
C ILE A 155 -5.31 -3.52 -33.60
N ALA A 156 -5.77 -4.71 -33.18
CA ALA A 156 -6.56 -5.65 -33.99
C ALA A 156 -5.92 -5.99 -35.34
N TRP A 157 -4.57 -6.17 -35.37
CA TRP A 157 -3.82 -6.56 -36.57
C TRP A 157 -4.45 -7.73 -37.30
N GLY A 158 -4.68 -7.59 -38.61
CA GLY A 158 -5.31 -8.61 -39.47
C GLY A 158 -6.84 -8.55 -39.51
N SER A 159 -7.50 -7.73 -38.67
CA SER A 159 -8.94 -7.49 -38.75
C SER A 159 -9.28 -6.71 -40.05
N PRO A 160 -10.28 -7.14 -40.84
CA PRO A 160 -10.59 -6.52 -42.13
C PRO A 160 -10.97 -5.05 -42.08
N THR A 161 -11.75 -4.64 -41.05
CA THR A 161 -12.29 -3.27 -40.94
C THR A 161 -11.96 -2.58 -39.65
N LEU A 162 -11.50 -3.31 -38.60
CA LEU A 162 -11.24 -2.78 -37.29
C LEU A 162 -9.74 -2.64 -36.94
N ALA A 163 -8.83 -3.09 -37.81
CA ALA A 163 -7.41 -2.88 -37.62
C ALA A 163 -7.08 -1.38 -37.57
N GLY A 164 -6.34 -0.96 -36.52
CA GLY A 164 -6.00 0.45 -36.26
C GLY A 164 -7.17 1.30 -35.76
N SER A 165 -8.31 0.71 -35.45
CA SER A 165 -9.49 1.44 -35.00
C SER A 165 -9.67 1.37 -33.49
N HIS A 166 -10.01 2.53 -32.86
CA HIS A 166 -10.41 2.60 -31.45
C HIS A 166 -11.63 1.72 -31.12
N LYS A 167 -12.46 1.39 -32.10
CA LYS A 167 -13.63 0.50 -31.92
C LYS A 167 -13.26 -0.92 -31.51
N SER A 168 -12.01 -1.33 -31.73
CA SER A 168 -11.49 -2.63 -31.27
C SER A 168 -10.91 -2.58 -29.86
N HIS A 169 -10.76 -1.38 -29.27
CA HIS A 169 -10.21 -1.22 -27.94
C HIS A 169 -11.22 -1.68 -26.88
N GLY A 170 -10.94 -2.82 -26.22
CA GLY A 170 -11.79 -3.38 -25.15
C GLY A 170 -13.15 -3.92 -25.61
N ALA A 171 -13.41 -4.00 -26.92
CA ALA A 171 -14.65 -4.51 -27.48
C ALA A 171 -14.43 -5.83 -28.25
N PRO A 172 -15.36 -6.79 -28.19
CA PRO A 172 -15.31 -7.99 -29.02
C PRO A 172 -15.37 -7.62 -30.50
N LEU A 173 -14.50 -8.21 -31.31
CA LEU A 173 -14.46 -7.94 -32.75
C LEU A 173 -15.74 -8.39 -33.49
N GLY A 174 -16.42 -9.42 -32.99
CA GLY A 174 -17.54 -10.05 -33.67
C GLY A 174 -17.11 -11.18 -34.62
N GLN A 175 -18.08 -12.02 -35.00
CA GLN A 175 -17.78 -13.27 -35.72
C GLN A 175 -17.20 -13.03 -37.13
N GLU A 176 -17.72 -12.03 -37.84
CA GLU A 176 -17.26 -11.71 -39.22
C GLU A 176 -15.83 -11.21 -39.21
N GLU A 177 -15.49 -10.29 -38.31
CA GLU A 177 -14.13 -9.77 -38.15
C GLU A 177 -13.16 -10.86 -37.71
N ILE A 178 -13.56 -11.75 -36.76
CA ILE A 178 -12.73 -12.88 -36.33
C ILE A 178 -12.47 -13.84 -37.49
N ALA A 179 -13.48 -14.15 -38.31
CA ALA A 179 -13.30 -15.01 -39.51
C ALA A 179 -12.34 -14.39 -40.52
N GLY A 180 -12.49 -13.07 -40.75
CA GLY A 180 -11.58 -12.32 -41.64
C GLY A 180 -10.16 -12.27 -41.13
N LEU A 181 -9.98 -11.99 -39.83
CA LEU A 181 -8.69 -11.99 -39.14
C LEU A 181 -7.99 -13.35 -39.23
N LYS A 182 -8.70 -14.44 -38.93
CA LYS A 182 -8.14 -15.79 -39.04
C LYS A 182 -7.67 -16.10 -40.46
N LYS A 183 -8.47 -15.72 -41.44
CA LYS A 183 -8.10 -15.88 -42.87
C LYS A 183 -6.85 -15.06 -43.24
N ALA A 184 -6.79 -13.80 -42.80
CA ALA A 184 -5.65 -12.92 -43.06
C ALA A 184 -4.35 -13.43 -42.43
N LEU A 185 -4.43 -14.04 -41.26
CA LEU A 185 -3.29 -14.58 -40.52
C LEU A 185 -3.01 -16.07 -40.80
N GLY A 186 -3.78 -16.71 -41.68
CA GLY A 186 -3.59 -18.14 -42.03
C GLY A 186 -3.93 -19.09 -40.86
N LEU A 187 -4.79 -18.67 -39.95
CA LEU A 187 -5.18 -19.45 -38.75
C LEU A 187 -6.38 -20.39 -39.07
N PRO A 188 -6.48 -21.55 -38.38
CA PRO A 188 -7.64 -22.43 -38.47
C PRO A 188 -8.96 -21.74 -38.12
N SER A 189 -10.04 -22.11 -38.81
CA SER A 189 -11.38 -21.53 -38.57
C SER A 189 -11.99 -21.92 -37.22
N GLU A 190 -11.72 -23.15 -36.76
CA GLU A 190 -12.25 -23.68 -35.51
C GLU A 190 -11.81 -22.84 -34.29
N PRO A 191 -12.75 -22.62 -33.35
CA PRO A 191 -12.40 -21.97 -32.06
C PRO A 191 -11.40 -22.81 -31.25
N PHE A 192 -10.50 -22.11 -30.56
CA PHE A 192 -9.54 -22.70 -29.60
C PHE A 192 -8.60 -23.76 -30.18
N THR A 193 -8.38 -23.77 -31.51
CA THR A 193 -7.44 -24.68 -32.13
C THR A 193 -6.01 -24.32 -31.80
N VAL A 194 -5.24 -25.30 -31.35
CA VAL A 194 -3.78 -25.24 -31.21
C VAL A 194 -3.21 -26.27 -32.16
N THR A 195 -2.42 -25.82 -33.16
CA THR A 195 -1.85 -26.68 -34.17
C THR A 195 -0.74 -27.59 -33.61
N ASP A 196 -0.45 -28.70 -34.28
CA ASP A 196 0.52 -29.69 -33.77
C ASP A 196 1.94 -29.12 -33.71
N ASP A 197 2.33 -28.29 -34.68
CA ASP A 197 3.64 -27.60 -34.70
C ASP A 197 3.81 -26.69 -33.49
N VAL A 198 2.76 -25.97 -33.04
CA VAL A 198 2.79 -25.16 -31.81
C VAL A 198 2.93 -26.07 -30.59
N ARG A 199 2.21 -27.21 -30.53
CA ARG A 199 2.33 -28.19 -29.43
C ARG A 199 3.74 -28.77 -29.35
N GLU A 200 4.31 -29.16 -30.48
CA GLU A 200 5.68 -29.68 -30.56
C GLU A 200 6.69 -28.63 -30.11
N TYR A 201 6.58 -27.39 -30.59
CA TYR A 201 7.43 -26.29 -30.16
C TYR A 201 7.45 -26.12 -28.62
N PHE A 202 6.27 -26.01 -28.01
CA PHE A 202 6.18 -25.85 -26.55
C PHE A 202 6.63 -27.10 -25.80
N THR A 203 6.43 -28.30 -26.35
CA THR A 203 6.94 -29.54 -25.75
C THR A 203 8.46 -29.57 -25.70
N GLU A 204 9.15 -29.11 -26.75
CA GLU A 204 10.61 -28.99 -26.74
C GLU A 204 11.07 -27.88 -25.77
N ARG A 205 10.42 -26.71 -25.78
CA ARG A 205 10.74 -25.63 -24.82
C ARG A 205 10.57 -26.09 -23.36
N GLN A 206 9.55 -26.87 -23.05
CA GLN A 206 9.36 -27.40 -21.71
C GLN A 206 10.53 -28.27 -21.23
N LYS A 207 11.19 -29.01 -22.12
CA LYS A 207 12.39 -29.79 -21.76
C LYS A 207 13.54 -28.86 -21.33
N GLU A 208 13.74 -27.77 -22.08
CA GLU A 208 14.77 -26.78 -21.74
C GLU A 208 14.45 -26.08 -20.42
N TRP A 209 13.20 -25.63 -20.22
CA TRP A 209 12.78 -24.98 -18.98
C TRP A 209 12.92 -25.89 -17.75
N ARG A 210 12.61 -27.19 -17.90
CA ARG A 210 12.84 -28.18 -16.83
C ARG A 210 14.32 -28.33 -16.51
N ALA A 211 15.16 -28.42 -17.53
CA ALA A 211 16.60 -28.50 -17.34
C ALA A 211 17.17 -27.24 -16.66
N ASP A 212 16.67 -26.05 -17.03
CA ASP A 212 17.04 -24.79 -16.37
C ASP A 212 16.63 -24.81 -14.88
N HIS A 213 15.40 -25.23 -14.59
CA HIS A 213 14.88 -25.33 -13.22
C HIS A 213 15.67 -26.36 -12.39
N GLU A 214 16.02 -27.52 -12.95
CA GLU A 214 16.83 -28.53 -12.29
C GLU A 214 18.24 -28.01 -11.99
N ARG A 215 18.86 -27.26 -12.92
CA ARG A 215 20.16 -26.60 -12.68
C ARG A 215 20.08 -25.59 -11.54
N TRP A 216 19.01 -24.78 -11.53
CA TRP A 216 18.82 -23.82 -10.46
C TRP A 216 18.59 -24.52 -9.11
N ASN A 217 17.76 -25.58 -9.05
CA ASN A 217 17.54 -26.36 -7.83
C ASN A 217 18.85 -26.95 -7.29
N THR A 218 19.66 -27.54 -8.15
CA THR A 218 20.96 -28.11 -7.76
C THR A 218 21.86 -27.01 -7.15
N MET A 219 21.97 -25.87 -7.83
CA MET A 219 22.72 -24.72 -7.32
C MET A 219 22.17 -24.22 -5.99
N PHE A 220 20.85 -24.16 -5.82
CA PHE A 220 20.19 -23.72 -4.60
C PHE A 220 20.42 -24.68 -3.42
N GLU A 221 20.42 -25.99 -3.68
CA GLU A 221 20.77 -27.01 -2.66
C GLU A 221 22.23 -26.89 -2.22
N GLU A 222 23.16 -26.73 -3.16
CA GLU A 222 24.59 -26.52 -2.86
C GLU A 222 24.80 -25.22 -2.07
N TRP A 223 24.15 -24.13 -2.48
CA TRP A 223 24.18 -22.86 -1.75
C TRP A 223 23.61 -23.03 -0.34
N SER A 224 22.48 -23.71 -0.19
CA SER A 224 21.81 -23.95 1.09
C SER A 224 22.70 -24.73 2.05
N ALA A 225 23.39 -25.74 1.55
CA ALA A 225 24.35 -26.53 2.34
C ALA A 225 25.57 -25.70 2.77
N LYS A 226 26.05 -24.83 1.88
CA LYS A 226 27.23 -23.99 2.12
C LYS A 226 26.94 -22.79 3.02
N TYR A 227 25.71 -22.23 2.95
CA TYR A 227 25.30 -21.02 3.67
C TYR A 227 24.00 -21.24 4.49
N PRO A 228 23.99 -22.16 5.47
CA PRO A 228 22.75 -22.56 6.17
C PRO A 228 22.09 -21.40 6.93
N GLU A 229 22.87 -20.39 7.38
CA GLU A 229 22.32 -19.19 8.04
C GLU A 229 21.53 -18.33 7.05
N LEU A 230 22.09 -18.13 5.84
CA LEU A 230 21.40 -17.37 4.79
C LEU A 230 20.15 -18.12 4.34
N ARG A 231 20.21 -19.45 4.25
CA ARG A 231 19.04 -20.27 3.91
C ARG A 231 17.92 -20.08 4.93
N ARG A 232 18.21 -20.18 6.24
CA ARG A 232 17.22 -19.91 7.29
C ARG A 232 16.66 -18.50 7.21
N SER A 233 17.51 -17.49 6.98
CA SER A 233 17.09 -16.11 6.81
C SER A 233 16.16 -15.91 5.60
N LEU A 234 16.45 -16.59 4.49
CA LEU A 234 15.62 -16.53 3.28
C LEU A 234 14.27 -17.21 3.50
N ASP A 235 14.28 -18.42 4.09
CA ASP A 235 13.05 -19.15 4.38
C ASP A 235 12.13 -18.35 5.31
N ALA A 236 12.68 -17.76 6.38
CA ALA A 236 11.95 -16.89 7.29
C ALA A 236 11.36 -15.65 6.58
N ALA A 237 12.14 -15.01 5.70
CA ALA A 237 11.69 -13.85 4.93
C ALA A 237 10.57 -14.20 3.94
N LEU A 238 10.69 -15.31 3.21
CA LEU A 238 9.68 -15.79 2.26
C LEU A 238 8.39 -16.24 2.97
N ALA A 239 8.50 -16.89 4.14
CA ALA A 239 7.36 -17.29 4.96
C ALA A 239 6.72 -16.12 5.73
N GLY A 240 7.40 -14.96 5.79
CA GLY A 240 7.02 -13.85 6.64
C GLY A 240 6.96 -14.27 8.11
N GLU A 241 7.98 -15.02 8.58
CA GLU A 241 8.07 -15.49 9.96
C GLU A 241 8.27 -14.33 10.93
N ILE A 242 7.54 -14.39 12.03
CA ILE A 242 7.63 -13.43 13.13
C ILE A 242 8.15 -14.20 14.34
N PRO A 243 9.19 -13.72 15.06
CA PRO A 243 9.66 -14.37 16.28
C PRO A 243 8.53 -14.59 17.30
N GLU A 244 8.52 -15.72 18.00
CA GLU A 244 7.47 -16.03 19.00
C GLU A 244 7.42 -14.98 20.12
N ASP A 245 8.57 -14.45 20.50
CA ASP A 245 8.74 -13.42 21.53
C ASP A 245 8.66 -11.98 20.98
N PHE A 246 8.25 -11.78 19.71
CA PHE A 246 8.22 -10.50 19.01
C PHE A 246 7.57 -9.38 19.85
N GLU A 247 6.43 -9.64 20.47
CA GLU A 247 5.75 -8.61 21.27
C GLU A 247 6.57 -8.14 22.47
N SER A 248 7.35 -9.02 23.09
CA SER A 248 8.22 -8.70 24.21
C SER A 248 9.49 -7.95 23.80
N MET A 249 9.88 -8.07 22.51
CA MET A 249 11.02 -7.32 21.95
C MET A 249 10.69 -5.84 21.75
N ILE A 250 9.41 -5.46 21.75
CA ILE A 250 8.96 -4.08 21.55
C ILE A 250 8.60 -3.49 22.91
N SER A 251 9.41 -2.53 23.37
CA SER A 251 9.29 -1.92 24.70
C SER A 251 8.00 -1.09 24.86
N THR A 252 7.45 -1.08 26.06
CA THR A 252 6.41 -0.15 26.48
C THR A 252 6.99 1.23 26.79
N PHE A 253 6.12 2.21 26.84
CA PHE A 253 6.44 3.59 27.24
C PHE A 253 5.91 3.88 28.66
N GLU A 254 6.65 4.70 29.38
CA GLU A 254 6.31 5.10 30.76
C GLU A 254 5.08 6.01 30.78
N GLU A 255 4.17 5.77 31.73
CA GLU A 255 2.96 6.58 31.94
C GLU A 255 3.30 8.05 32.12
N GLY A 256 2.49 8.93 31.55
CA GLY A 256 2.63 10.38 31.68
C GLY A 256 3.73 10.99 30.79
N THR A 257 4.54 10.17 30.11
CA THR A 257 5.49 10.68 29.10
C THR A 257 4.72 11.37 28.00
N LYS A 258 5.06 12.64 27.70
CA LYS A 258 4.48 13.37 26.58
C LYS A 258 5.32 13.13 25.34
N ILE A 259 4.73 12.48 24.35
CA ILE A 259 5.40 12.13 23.07
C ILE A 259 4.38 12.01 21.94
N ALA A 260 4.69 12.61 20.79
CA ALA A 260 3.89 12.45 19.59
C ALA A 260 3.89 10.98 19.11
N SER A 261 2.75 10.49 18.64
CA SER A 261 2.66 9.10 18.20
C SER A 261 3.56 8.82 16.99
N ARG A 262 3.87 9.81 16.13
CA ARG A 262 4.93 9.67 15.10
C ARG A 262 6.32 9.43 15.69
N ASN A 263 6.65 10.09 16.82
CA ASN A 263 7.96 9.94 17.47
C ASN A 263 8.07 8.59 18.21
N SER A 264 7.00 8.15 18.88
CA SER A 264 6.95 6.82 19.48
C SER A 264 6.99 5.73 18.40
N SER A 265 6.28 5.93 17.27
CA SER A 265 6.34 5.05 16.10
C SER A 265 7.77 4.91 15.55
N GLY A 266 8.53 6.01 15.44
CA GLY A 266 9.93 5.96 15.02
C GLY A 266 10.81 5.12 15.93
N LYS A 267 10.64 5.25 17.27
CA LYS A 267 11.36 4.42 18.25
C LYS A 267 10.96 2.94 18.16
N ILE A 268 9.67 2.66 17.97
CA ILE A 268 9.13 1.32 17.78
C ILE A 268 9.66 0.70 16.48
N LEU A 269 9.68 1.46 15.39
CA LEU A 269 10.16 1.01 14.09
C LEU A 269 11.60 0.50 14.14
N GLN A 270 12.49 1.14 14.92
CA GLN A 270 13.87 0.63 15.12
C GLN A 270 13.87 -0.76 15.77
N GLN A 271 13.00 -0.98 16.75
CA GLN A 271 12.89 -2.27 17.44
C GLN A 271 12.27 -3.34 16.52
N VAL A 272 11.22 -2.96 15.78
CA VAL A 272 10.59 -3.82 14.78
C VAL A 272 11.59 -4.21 13.69
N ALA A 273 12.36 -3.26 13.17
CA ALA A 273 13.37 -3.52 12.13
C ALA A 273 14.48 -4.46 12.60
N LYS A 274 14.82 -4.42 13.89
CA LYS A 274 15.77 -5.35 14.50
C LYS A 274 15.18 -6.75 14.63
N ALA A 275 13.91 -6.86 15.00
CA ALA A 275 13.20 -8.13 15.16
C ALA A 275 12.83 -8.77 13.81
N ILE A 276 12.57 -7.96 12.78
CA ILE A 276 12.13 -8.38 11.44
C ILE A 276 13.17 -7.93 10.40
N PRO A 277 14.24 -8.70 10.20
CA PRO A 277 15.36 -8.29 9.33
C PRO A 277 14.99 -8.09 7.85
N TYR A 278 13.87 -8.65 7.41
CA TYR A 278 13.34 -8.49 6.05
C TYR A 278 12.35 -7.32 5.90
N LEU A 279 12.17 -6.48 6.94
CA LEU A 279 11.45 -5.20 6.84
C LEU A 279 12.31 -4.18 6.10
N ALA A 280 11.75 -3.53 5.09
CA ALA A 280 12.41 -2.43 4.37
C ALA A 280 11.38 -1.41 3.90
N GLY A 281 11.79 -0.17 3.72
CA GLY A 281 10.88 0.87 3.27
C GLY A 281 11.47 2.28 3.37
N GLY A 282 10.58 3.27 3.37
CA GLY A 282 11.02 4.67 3.42
C GLY A 282 9.85 5.64 3.29
N SER A 283 10.11 6.82 2.74
CA SER A 283 9.08 7.86 2.61
C SER A 283 9.16 8.59 1.28
N ALA A 284 8.08 9.33 0.98
CA ALA A 284 8.05 10.31 -0.09
C ALA A 284 8.73 11.63 0.37
N ASP A 285 10.06 11.57 0.56
CA ASP A 285 10.92 12.70 0.96
C ASP A 285 10.62 13.30 2.35
N LEU A 286 9.94 12.58 3.23
CA LEU A 286 9.46 13.08 4.53
C LEU A 286 10.02 12.31 5.74
N ALA A 287 11.02 11.42 5.56
CA ALA A 287 11.54 10.57 6.64
C ALA A 287 11.93 11.32 7.93
N PRO A 288 12.55 12.51 7.90
CA PRO A 288 12.86 13.28 9.11
C PRO A 288 11.62 13.68 9.90
N SER A 289 10.50 13.97 9.21
CA SER A 289 9.23 14.38 9.82
C SER A 289 8.38 13.18 10.23
N THR A 290 8.32 12.14 9.41
CA THR A 290 7.53 10.93 9.66
C THR A 290 8.23 9.92 10.58
N LYS A 291 9.54 10.13 10.85
CA LYS A 291 10.37 9.25 11.71
C LYS A 291 10.48 7.82 11.20
N THR A 292 10.59 7.66 9.87
CA THR A 292 10.55 6.34 9.21
C THR A 292 11.88 5.92 8.56
N TYR A 293 12.98 6.55 8.92
CA TYR A 293 14.32 6.11 8.55
C TYR A 293 14.82 5.03 9.51
N LEU A 294 15.41 3.95 8.96
CA LEU A 294 16.01 2.86 9.73
C LEU A 294 17.49 3.20 10.00
N ASP A 295 17.81 3.47 11.26
CA ASP A 295 19.16 3.87 11.67
C ASP A 295 20.16 2.74 11.46
N GLY A 296 21.26 3.03 10.76
CA GLY A 296 22.35 2.06 10.53
C GLY A 296 22.07 1.01 9.45
N GLU A 297 20.88 1.01 8.82
CA GLU A 297 20.47 -0.03 7.87
C GLU A 297 20.77 0.29 6.40
N GLY A 298 21.57 1.32 6.13
CA GLY A 298 21.96 1.71 4.78
C GLY A 298 20.80 2.17 3.89
N VAL A 299 21.15 2.70 2.73
CA VAL A 299 20.22 3.21 1.71
C VAL A 299 20.43 2.42 0.43
N ILE A 300 19.37 1.99 -0.27
CA ILE A 300 19.51 1.43 -1.61
C ILE A 300 19.90 2.54 -2.60
N GLN A 301 20.87 2.24 -3.44
CA GLN A 301 21.37 3.10 -4.50
C GLN A 301 21.63 2.29 -5.77
N ALA A 302 21.90 2.96 -6.88
CA ALA A 302 22.11 2.33 -8.18
C ALA A 302 23.18 1.22 -8.20
N ASP A 303 24.19 1.32 -7.36
CA ASP A 303 25.34 0.43 -7.24
C ASP A 303 25.34 -0.39 -5.92
N ASP A 304 24.41 -0.11 -5.00
CA ASP A 304 24.31 -0.82 -3.71
C ASP A 304 22.84 -1.01 -3.29
N PHE A 305 22.37 -2.25 -3.33
CA PHE A 305 21.04 -2.66 -2.88
C PHE A 305 21.06 -3.40 -1.53
N SER A 306 22.17 -3.34 -0.79
CA SER A 306 22.29 -4.01 0.52
C SER A 306 21.52 -3.31 1.63
N GLY A 307 21.18 -2.02 1.46
CA GLY A 307 20.43 -1.22 2.41
C GLY A 307 18.95 -1.61 2.53
N ARG A 308 18.30 -1.08 3.59
CA ARG A 308 16.85 -1.28 3.85
C ARG A 308 16.04 0.01 3.77
N ASN A 309 16.70 1.17 3.66
CA ASN A 309 16.03 2.46 3.45
C ASN A 309 15.86 2.73 1.95
N ILE A 310 14.63 3.05 1.54
CA ILE A 310 14.27 3.38 0.17
C ILE A 310 13.85 4.85 0.11
N HIS A 311 14.60 5.67 -0.63
CA HIS A 311 14.23 7.04 -0.91
C HIS A 311 13.33 7.08 -2.15
N PHE A 312 12.01 7.15 -1.94
CA PHE A 312 11.05 7.21 -3.05
C PHE A 312 11.02 8.58 -3.73
N GLY A 313 11.50 9.64 -3.04
CA GLY A 313 11.32 11.02 -3.46
C GLY A 313 9.84 11.43 -3.35
N ILE A 314 9.48 12.61 -3.85
CA ILE A 314 8.10 13.12 -3.82
C ILE A 314 7.29 12.40 -4.92
N ARG A 315 6.88 11.16 -4.64
CA ARG A 315 6.21 10.23 -5.56
C ARG A 315 5.26 9.30 -4.80
N GLU A 316 4.26 9.85 -4.12
CA GLU A 316 3.38 9.09 -3.23
C GLU A 316 2.65 7.96 -3.95
N HIS A 317 2.16 8.21 -5.16
CA HIS A 317 1.40 7.23 -5.93
C HIS A 317 2.29 6.04 -6.34
N ALA A 318 3.44 6.31 -6.95
CA ALA A 318 4.39 5.26 -7.29
C ALA A 318 4.96 4.56 -6.05
N MET A 319 5.25 5.28 -4.96
CA MET A 319 5.74 4.72 -3.71
C MET A 319 4.83 3.60 -3.20
N ALA A 320 3.52 3.86 -3.12
CA ALA A 320 2.56 2.87 -2.65
C ALA A 320 2.44 1.66 -3.61
N ALA A 321 2.43 1.91 -4.92
CA ALA A 321 2.38 0.85 -5.92
C ALA A 321 3.69 0.04 -5.99
N ILE A 322 4.85 0.68 -5.84
CA ILE A 322 6.15 0.01 -5.72
C ILE A 322 6.16 -0.91 -4.49
N CYS A 323 5.64 -0.46 -3.35
CA CYS A 323 5.50 -1.29 -2.16
C CYS A 323 4.57 -2.50 -2.41
N ASN A 324 3.50 -2.33 -3.20
CA ASN A 324 2.68 -3.47 -3.63
C ASN A 324 3.53 -4.48 -4.43
N GLY A 325 4.34 -4.01 -5.37
CA GLY A 325 5.23 -4.85 -6.16
C GLY A 325 6.28 -5.58 -5.33
N ILE A 326 6.91 -4.90 -4.37
CA ILE A 326 7.86 -5.51 -3.42
C ILE A 326 7.17 -6.62 -2.61
N SER A 327 5.94 -6.35 -2.12
CA SER A 327 5.17 -7.32 -1.37
C SER A 327 4.77 -8.55 -2.21
N LEU A 328 4.33 -8.33 -3.45
CA LEU A 328 3.96 -9.38 -4.40
C LEU A 328 5.15 -10.27 -4.79
N HIS A 329 6.34 -9.69 -4.92
CA HIS A 329 7.56 -10.45 -5.17
C HIS A 329 7.88 -11.40 -4.01
N GLY A 330 7.64 -10.98 -2.78
CA GLY A 330 7.97 -11.75 -1.57
C GLY A 330 9.41 -11.56 -1.09
N GLY A 331 9.70 -12.06 0.11
CA GLY A 331 11.01 -11.99 0.75
C GLY A 331 11.34 -10.64 1.41
N ILE A 332 10.50 -9.62 1.23
CA ILE A 332 10.62 -8.31 1.86
C ILE A 332 9.25 -7.88 2.38
N ARG A 333 9.19 -7.40 3.62
CA ARG A 333 8.02 -6.75 4.20
C ARG A 333 8.12 -5.25 3.97
N PRO A 334 7.35 -4.65 3.05
CA PRO A 334 7.46 -3.24 2.76
C PRO A 334 6.66 -2.38 3.74
N TYR A 335 7.21 -1.20 4.06
CA TYR A 335 6.47 -0.07 4.60
C TYR A 335 6.76 1.19 3.80
N CYS A 336 5.82 2.14 3.79
CA CYS A 336 6.08 3.46 3.24
C CYS A 336 5.34 4.55 4.02
N SER A 337 5.77 5.78 3.84
CA SER A 337 5.33 6.89 4.68
C SER A 337 5.20 8.21 3.94
N THR A 338 4.18 8.95 4.33
CA THR A 338 3.96 10.36 3.96
C THR A 338 3.10 11.05 5.04
N PHE A 339 2.79 12.34 4.88
CA PHE A 339 1.75 12.98 5.68
C PHE A 339 0.37 12.43 5.30
N LEU A 340 -0.54 12.37 6.25
CA LEU A 340 -1.86 11.76 6.03
C LEU A 340 -2.64 12.43 4.88
N VAL A 341 -2.59 13.76 4.78
CA VAL A 341 -3.27 14.49 3.72
C VAL A 341 -2.85 14.03 2.32
N PHE A 342 -1.58 13.63 2.15
CA PHE A 342 -1.06 13.19 0.86
C PHE A 342 -1.40 11.73 0.53
N VAL A 343 -2.14 11.04 1.40
CA VAL A 343 -2.72 9.73 1.03
C VAL A 343 -3.64 9.84 -0.19
N ASP A 344 -4.20 11.01 -0.45
CA ASP A 344 -5.06 11.25 -1.61
C ASP A 344 -4.34 10.98 -2.94
N TYR A 345 -3.04 11.29 -3.02
CA TYR A 345 -2.22 10.93 -4.20
C TYR A 345 -2.04 9.42 -4.34
N MET A 346 -1.92 8.66 -3.26
CA MET A 346 -1.60 7.23 -3.28
C MET A 346 -2.80 6.30 -3.03
N LYS A 347 -3.97 6.85 -2.77
CA LYS A 347 -5.17 6.11 -2.33
C LYS A 347 -5.54 4.95 -3.25
N HIS A 348 -5.37 5.13 -4.57
CA HIS A 348 -5.66 4.08 -5.53
C HIS A 348 -4.75 2.86 -5.33
N ALA A 349 -3.46 3.06 -5.11
CA ALA A 349 -2.51 1.99 -4.83
C ALA A 349 -2.80 1.31 -3.46
N VAL A 350 -3.23 2.06 -2.43
CA VAL A 350 -3.70 1.51 -1.15
C VAL A 350 -4.92 0.61 -1.36
N ARG A 351 -5.86 1.04 -2.21
CA ARG A 351 -7.04 0.24 -2.57
C ARG A 351 -6.63 -1.08 -3.25
N LEU A 352 -5.66 -1.05 -4.17
CA LEU A 352 -5.14 -2.27 -4.81
C LEU A 352 -4.40 -3.18 -3.84
N SER A 353 -3.66 -2.62 -2.87
CA SER A 353 -3.08 -3.38 -1.76
C SER A 353 -4.14 -4.19 -1.02
N ALA A 354 -5.27 -3.56 -0.69
CA ALA A 354 -6.40 -4.20 -0.02
C ALA A 354 -7.06 -5.28 -0.89
N LEU A 355 -7.27 -4.99 -2.18
CA LEU A 355 -7.86 -5.91 -3.15
C LEU A 355 -7.02 -7.17 -3.35
N MET A 356 -5.70 -7.00 -3.50
CA MET A 356 -4.72 -8.09 -3.66
C MET A 356 -4.32 -8.74 -2.33
N LYS A 357 -4.86 -8.26 -1.20
CA LYS A 357 -4.51 -8.73 0.15
C LYS A 357 -3.01 -8.60 0.47
N GLN A 358 -2.37 -7.54 -0.03
CA GLN A 358 -0.95 -7.32 0.21
C GLN A 358 -0.73 -6.63 1.56
N PRO A 359 0.15 -7.18 2.42
CA PRO A 359 0.34 -6.68 3.77
C PRO A 359 1.31 -5.49 3.84
N VAL A 360 1.11 -4.46 3.03
CA VAL A 360 1.89 -3.22 3.07
C VAL A 360 1.54 -2.41 4.32
N ILE A 361 2.54 -1.79 4.95
CA ILE A 361 2.35 -0.91 6.10
C ILE A 361 2.50 0.54 5.65
N TYR A 362 1.44 1.32 5.81
CA TYR A 362 1.40 2.74 5.49
C TYR A 362 1.50 3.56 6.78
N VAL A 363 2.60 4.29 6.96
CA VAL A 363 2.83 5.16 8.12
C VAL A 363 2.46 6.58 7.73
N LEU A 364 1.29 7.03 8.19
CA LEU A 364 0.66 8.29 7.79
C LEU A 364 0.63 9.23 8.99
N THR A 365 1.49 10.25 8.96
CA THR A 365 1.66 11.17 10.08
C THR A 365 0.96 12.50 9.85
N HIS A 366 0.93 13.39 10.87
CA HIS A 366 0.28 14.69 10.78
C HIS A 366 -1.24 14.53 10.55
N ASP A 367 -1.87 13.87 11.51
CA ASP A 367 -3.19 13.24 11.39
C ASP A 367 -4.39 14.18 11.50
N SER A 368 -4.20 15.48 11.80
CA SER A 368 -5.31 16.38 12.09
C SER A 368 -4.92 17.86 11.96
N VAL A 369 -5.83 18.76 12.28
CA VAL A 369 -5.60 20.23 12.32
C VAL A 369 -4.49 20.66 13.28
N TYR A 370 -4.01 19.78 14.16
CA TYR A 370 -2.79 20.03 14.96
C TYR A 370 -1.50 20.09 14.13
N VAL A 371 -1.56 19.88 12.82
CA VAL A 371 -0.49 20.26 11.87
C VAL A 371 -0.16 21.74 12.03
N GLY A 372 -1.18 22.57 12.11
CA GLY A 372 -1.05 23.95 12.55
C GLY A 372 -0.64 24.91 11.45
N GLU A 373 0.58 25.47 11.55
CA GLU A 373 1.03 26.59 10.73
C GLU A 373 1.03 26.28 9.21
N ASP A 374 1.19 25.03 8.81
CA ASP A 374 1.13 24.60 7.40
C ASP A 374 -0.29 24.81 6.80
N GLY A 375 -1.31 24.82 7.66
CA GLY A 375 -2.69 25.19 7.33
C GLY A 375 -3.48 24.15 6.54
N PRO A 376 -4.64 24.56 5.98
CA PRO A 376 -5.66 23.65 5.42
C PRO A 376 -5.16 22.71 4.31
N THR A 377 -4.10 23.07 3.59
CA THR A 377 -3.54 22.22 2.53
C THR A 377 -2.80 21.00 3.07
N HIS A 378 -2.43 21.01 4.37
CA HIS A 378 -1.67 19.96 5.05
C HIS A 378 -2.46 19.32 6.20
N GLU A 379 -3.58 19.90 6.58
CA GLU A 379 -4.46 19.46 7.65
C GLU A 379 -5.50 18.47 7.10
N PRO A 380 -5.38 17.16 7.41
CA PRO A 380 -6.36 16.18 6.96
C PRO A 380 -7.69 16.36 7.70
N ILE A 381 -8.79 16.24 6.97
CA ILE A 381 -10.15 16.29 7.48
C ILE A 381 -10.91 15.00 7.15
N GLU A 382 -10.95 14.61 5.86
CA GLU A 382 -11.68 13.45 5.36
C GLU A 382 -10.79 12.21 5.13
N GLN A 383 -9.48 12.34 5.17
CA GLN A 383 -8.55 11.28 4.77
C GLN A 383 -8.66 10.03 5.63
N THR A 384 -8.78 10.18 6.97
CA THR A 384 -8.95 9.04 7.89
C THR A 384 -10.21 8.26 7.57
N GLU A 385 -11.35 8.95 7.40
CA GLU A 385 -12.61 8.30 7.05
C GLU A 385 -12.54 7.63 5.67
N SER A 386 -11.91 8.29 4.70
CA SER A 386 -11.73 7.76 3.36
C SER A 386 -10.92 6.46 3.29
N LEU A 387 -10.01 6.24 4.23
CA LEU A 387 -9.26 4.99 4.37
C LEU A 387 -10.09 3.90 5.06
N ARG A 388 -10.86 4.25 6.11
CA ARG A 388 -11.72 3.32 6.85
C ARG A 388 -12.80 2.67 6.00
N ILE A 389 -13.25 3.34 4.94
CA ILE A 389 -14.28 2.79 4.03
C ILE A 389 -13.73 1.89 2.93
N ILE A 390 -12.41 1.75 2.77
CA ILE A 390 -11.81 0.81 1.81
C ILE A 390 -11.95 -0.62 2.35
N PRO A 391 -12.66 -1.53 1.66
CA PRO A 391 -12.76 -2.92 2.09
C PRO A 391 -11.38 -3.55 2.30
N ASN A 392 -11.22 -4.30 3.38
CA ASN A 392 -9.97 -4.97 3.76
C ASN A 392 -8.77 -4.02 4.01
N CYS A 393 -8.97 -2.72 4.16
CA CYS A 393 -7.96 -1.81 4.68
C CYS A 393 -8.14 -1.68 6.20
N ARG A 394 -7.09 -1.91 6.98
CA ARG A 394 -7.11 -1.73 8.43
C ARG A 394 -6.48 -0.40 8.78
N VAL A 395 -7.19 0.41 9.55
CA VAL A 395 -6.72 1.72 9.99
C VAL A 395 -6.58 1.71 11.51
N PHE A 396 -5.38 1.97 12.01
CA PHE A 396 -5.16 2.25 13.42
C PHE A 396 -4.82 3.73 13.60
N ARG A 397 -5.60 4.41 14.44
CA ARG A 397 -5.33 5.77 14.91
C ARG A 397 -5.12 5.71 16.43
N PRO A 398 -3.88 5.43 16.87
CA PRO A 398 -3.58 5.19 18.29
C PRO A 398 -3.67 6.47 19.12
N ALA A 399 -4.17 6.34 20.36
CA ALA A 399 -4.35 7.43 21.30
C ALA A 399 -3.05 7.89 21.97
N ASP A 400 -2.03 7.03 21.99
CA ASP A 400 -0.78 7.29 22.69
C ASP A 400 0.38 6.39 22.22
N ALA A 401 1.51 6.45 22.91
CA ALA A 401 2.70 5.65 22.59
C ALA A 401 2.50 4.14 22.79
N ASN A 402 1.74 3.70 23.79
CA ASN A 402 1.49 2.29 24.08
C ASN A 402 0.47 1.69 23.09
N GLU A 403 -0.55 2.42 22.68
CA GLU A 403 -1.40 2.02 21.56
C GLU A 403 -0.63 2.00 20.23
N THR A 404 0.29 2.96 19.99
CA THR A 404 1.16 2.96 18.80
C THR A 404 2.02 1.69 18.76
N ARG A 405 2.53 1.25 19.91
CA ARG A 405 3.25 -0.03 20.03
C ARG A 405 2.38 -1.20 19.59
N LEU A 406 1.17 -1.29 20.07
CA LEU A 406 0.25 -2.38 19.72
C LEU A 406 -0.17 -2.29 18.24
N ALA A 407 -0.34 -1.09 17.68
CA ALA A 407 -0.66 -0.89 16.28
C ALA A 407 0.44 -1.43 15.35
N TRP A 408 1.71 -1.22 15.67
CA TRP A 408 2.83 -1.82 14.96
C TRP A 408 2.85 -3.34 15.07
N ILE A 409 2.60 -3.88 16.26
CA ILE A 409 2.52 -5.33 16.47
C ILE A 409 1.42 -5.94 15.58
N GLU A 410 0.23 -5.35 15.57
CA GLU A 410 -0.87 -5.79 14.71
C GLU A 410 -0.54 -5.64 13.22
N ALA A 411 0.12 -4.54 12.83
CA ALA A 411 0.53 -4.31 11.44
C ALA A 411 1.52 -5.39 10.96
N ILE A 412 2.49 -5.77 11.77
CA ILE A 412 3.47 -6.84 11.43
C ILE A 412 2.78 -8.21 11.37
N LYS A 413 1.87 -8.51 12.30
CA LYS A 413 1.16 -9.79 12.35
C LYS A 413 0.18 -10.00 11.21
N ARG A 414 -0.32 -8.93 10.62
CA ARG A 414 -1.29 -9.00 9.54
C ARG A 414 -0.65 -9.46 8.24
N LYS A 415 -1.22 -10.49 7.59
CA LYS A 415 -0.72 -11.07 6.32
C LYS A 415 -1.71 -10.95 5.15
N ASP A 416 -2.94 -10.49 5.39
CA ASP A 416 -4.07 -10.57 4.45
C ASP A 416 -4.58 -9.22 3.96
N GLY A 417 -3.80 -8.16 4.10
CA GLY A 417 -4.16 -6.83 3.63
C GLY A 417 -3.32 -5.71 4.26
N PRO A 418 -3.46 -4.48 3.76
CA PRO A 418 -2.69 -3.32 4.23
C PRO A 418 -3.13 -2.85 5.60
N THR A 419 -2.18 -2.25 6.31
CA THR A 419 -2.43 -1.55 7.58
C THR A 419 -1.95 -0.11 7.48
N CYS A 420 -2.84 0.84 7.74
CA CYS A 420 -2.56 2.27 7.85
C CYS A 420 -2.39 2.65 9.32
N LEU A 421 -1.26 3.22 9.68
CA LEU A 421 -0.96 3.79 10.99
C LEU A 421 -1.10 5.31 10.90
N VAL A 422 -2.16 5.86 11.48
CA VAL A 422 -2.48 7.30 11.43
C VAL A 422 -1.99 7.95 12.72
N LEU A 423 -0.97 8.83 12.61
CA LEU A 423 -0.13 9.26 13.72
C LEU A 423 -0.08 10.77 13.89
N THR A 424 -0.07 11.24 15.13
CA THR A 424 -0.05 12.67 15.48
C THR A 424 1.28 13.35 15.22
N ARG A 425 1.22 14.66 14.95
CA ARG A 425 2.38 15.57 15.01
C ARG A 425 2.62 16.08 16.41
N GLN A 426 1.56 16.40 17.13
CA GLN A 426 1.57 16.92 18.50
C GLN A 426 1.86 15.81 19.52
N ASP A 427 2.41 16.19 20.67
CA ASP A 427 2.65 15.28 21.78
C ASP A 427 1.35 14.89 22.47
N LEU A 428 1.27 13.63 22.88
CA LEU A 428 0.15 13.06 23.63
C LEU A 428 0.65 12.51 24.97
N PRO A 429 -0.15 12.58 26.05
CA PRO A 429 0.17 11.91 27.30
C PRO A 429 0.09 10.39 27.13
N THR A 430 1.11 9.68 27.56
CA THR A 430 1.16 8.21 27.50
C THR A 430 0.27 7.60 28.60
N ILE A 431 -0.62 6.71 28.19
CA ILE A 431 -1.47 5.89 29.06
C ILE A 431 -0.65 4.73 29.63
N ALA A 432 -0.84 4.36 30.89
CA ALA A 432 -0.17 3.20 31.47
C ALA A 432 -0.42 1.94 30.65
N ALA A 433 0.61 1.16 30.38
CA ALA A 433 0.54 0.00 29.48
C ALA A 433 -0.46 -1.08 29.97
N ASP A 434 -0.65 -1.22 31.27
CA ASP A 434 -1.61 -2.16 31.87
C ASP A 434 -3.08 -1.69 31.74
N ARG A 435 -3.30 -0.41 31.43
CA ARG A 435 -4.63 0.14 31.10
C ARG A 435 -4.99 -0.02 29.62
N VAL A 436 -4.06 -0.46 28.77
CA VAL A 436 -4.29 -0.74 27.35
C VAL A 436 -4.35 -2.26 27.15
N PRO A 437 -5.54 -2.89 27.27
CA PRO A 437 -5.67 -4.34 27.22
C PRO A 437 -5.33 -4.86 25.83
N ARG A 438 -4.36 -5.79 25.77
CA ARG A 438 -3.86 -6.36 24.53
C ARG A 438 -4.97 -6.90 23.62
N ASP A 439 -5.88 -7.71 24.21
CA ASP A 439 -6.99 -8.32 23.48
C ASP A 439 -8.04 -7.29 23.05
N GLY A 440 -8.29 -6.28 23.88
CA GLY A 440 -9.21 -5.21 23.54
C GLY A 440 -8.71 -4.35 22.39
N PHE A 441 -7.41 -4.02 22.38
CA PHE A 441 -6.78 -3.32 21.27
C PHE A 441 -6.85 -4.16 19.97
N ALA A 442 -6.53 -5.46 20.03
CA ALA A 442 -6.60 -6.36 18.89
C ALA A 442 -8.02 -6.51 18.32
N LYS A 443 -9.05 -6.23 19.12
CA LYS A 443 -10.45 -6.17 18.70
C LYS A 443 -10.90 -4.81 18.17
N GLY A 444 -10.01 -3.83 18.17
CA GLY A 444 -10.23 -2.50 17.58
C GLY A 444 -10.82 -1.45 18.51
N GLY A 445 -11.21 -1.80 19.75
CA GLY A 445 -11.73 -0.85 20.73
C GLY A 445 -11.99 -1.49 22.09
N TYR A 446 -11.81 -0.74 23.15
CA TYR A 446 -11.90 -1.23 24.52
C TYR A 446 -12.29 -0.11 25.50
N VAL A 447 -12.74 -0.49 26.70
CA VAL A 447 -13.05 0.45 27.78
C VAL A 447 -11.75 0.92 28.43
N LEU A 448 -11.39 2.19 28.22
CA LEU A 448 -10.21 2.82 28.84
C LEU A 448 -10.50 3.31 30.24
N LYS A 449 -11.67 3.91 30.44
CA LYS A 449 -12.16 4.38 31.76
C LYS A 449 -13.57 3.86 31.98
N LYS A 450 -13.74 3.09 33.07
CA LYS A 450 -15.04 2.56 33.46
C LYS A 450 -15.72 3.57 34.40
N GLU A 451 -17.05 3.65 34.33
CA GLU A 451 -17.91 4.34 35.29
C GLU A 451 -17.73 3.78 36.71
N THR A 452 -18.07 4.59 37.72
CA THR A 452 -17.98 4.17 39.13
C THR A 452 -19.29 3.57 39.68
N SER A 453 -20.38 3.70 38.92
CA SER A 453 -21.70 3.13 39.23
C SER A 453 -21.93 1.80 38.45
N ASP A 454 -23.09 1.17 38.63
CA ASP A 454 -23.47 -0.07 37.95
C ASP A 454 -23.63 0.12 36.44
N LYS A 455 -23.97 1.32 35.97
CA LYS A 455 -24.19 1.67 34.56
C LYS A 455 -23.69 3.08 34.26
N PRO A 456 -23.10 3.32 33.08
CA PRO A 456 -22.81 4.68 32.66
C PRO A 456 -24.09 5.42 32.25
N ASP A 457 -24.13 6.72 32.54
CA ASP A 457 -25.14 7.63 31.97
C ASP A 457 -24.78 7.99 30.53
N LEU A 458 -23.47 7.98 30.20
CA LEU A 458 -22.94 8.38 28.93
C LEU A 458 -21.68 7.57 28.55
N VAL A 459 -21.49 7.29 27.26
CA VAL A 459 -20.25 6.67 26.72
C VAL A 459 -19.60 7.64 25.75
N LEU A 460 -18.37 8.09 26.06
CA LEU A 460 -17.52 8.83 25.15
C LEU A 460 -16.65 7.86 24.36
N VAL A 461 -16.62 7.98 23.03
CA VAL A 461 -15.87 7.10 22.13
C VAL A 461 -15.00 7.93 21.21
N ALA A 462 -13.72 7.65 21.16
CA ALA A 462 -12.78 8.36 20.30
C ALA A 462 -11.62 7.46 19.84
N ALA A 463 -10.89 7.92 18.83
CA ALA A 463 -9.61 7.39 18.39
C ALA A 463 -8.56 8.50 18.41
N GLY A 464 -7.29 8.14 18.46
CA GLY A 464 -6.21 9.12 18.37
C GLY A 464 -6.18 10.14 19.50
N SER A 465 -5.82 11.37 19.17
CA SER A 465 -5.68 12.47 20.14
C SER A 465 -6.96 12.81 20.89
N GLU A 466 -8.13 12.53 20.33
CA GLU A 466 -9.42 12.84 20.95
C GLU A 466 -9.73 11.94 22.16
N VAL A 467 -9.00 10.84 22.35
CA VAL A 467 -9.13 10.01 23.56
C VAL A 467 -8.73 10.80 24.82
N SER A 468 -7.64 11.59 24.75
CA SER A 468 -7.25 12.46 25.89
C SER A 468 -8.28 13.57 26.11
N LEU A 469 -8.84 14.16 25.08
CA LEU A 469 -9.93 15.13 25.17
C LEU A 469 -11.18 14.51 25.83
N CYS A 470 -11.53 13.27 25.47
CA CYS A 470 -12.63 12.54 26.09
C CYS A 470 -12.35 12.25 27.59
N MET A 471 -11.12 11.92 27.96
CA MET A 471 -10.73 11.69 29.37
C MET A 471 -10.90 12.95 30.20
N GLU A 472 -10.40 14.09 29.73
CA GLU A 472 -10.54 15.39 30.40
C GLU A 472 -12.02 15.80 30.49
N THR A 473 -12.79 15.65 29.41
CA THR A 473 -14.22 15.95 29.41
C THR A 473 -15.00 15.05 30.38
N ALA A 474 -14.63 13.77 30.48
CA ALA A 474 -15.26 12.82 31.40
C ALA A 474 -15.06 13.25 32.86
N GLU A 475 -13.85 13.71 33.26
CA GLU A 475 -13.59 14.23 34.62
C GLU A 475 -14.47 15.44 34.94
N MET A 476 -14.66 16.36 33.96
CA MET A 476 -15.52 17.52 34.17
C MET A 476 -17.01 17.12 34.29
N LEU A 477 -17.49 16.16 33.50
CA LEU A 477 -18.86 15.65 33.57
C LEU A 477 -19.12 14.88 34.86
N GLU A 478 -18.13 14.13 35.37
CA GLU A 478 -18.23 13.43 36.65
C GLU A 478 -18.30 14.41 37.83
N ALA A 479 -17.59 15.54 37.75
CA ALA A 479 -17.73 16.62 38.74
C ALA A 479 -19.15 17.23 38.74
N ASP A 480 -19.88 17.14 37.63
CA ASP A 480 -21.30 17.50 37.53
C ASP A 480 -22.26 16.36 37.96
N GLY A 481 -21.73 15.19 38.36
CA GLY A 481 -22.51 14.04 38.82
C GLY A 481 -22.91 13.05 37.73
N VAL A 482 -22.41 13.17 36.52
CA VAL A 482 -22.70 12.27 35.37
C VAL A 482 -21.73 11.08 35.41
N GLN A 483 -22.24 9.86 35.26
CA GLN A 483 -21.41 8.64 35.19
C GLN A 483 -20.94 8.37 33.76
N VAL A 484 -19.64 8.55 33.53
CA VAL A 484 -19.08 8.53 32.17
C VAL A 484 -18.17 7.31 31.99
N ARG A 485 -18.41 6.58 30.90
CA ARG A 485 -17.47 5.58 30.36
C ARG A 485 -16.68 6.20 29.20
N VAL A 486 -15.35 5.97 29.14
CA VAL A 486 -14.53 6.35 28.01
C VAL A 486 -14.02 5.10 27.29
N VAL A 487 -14.22 5.06 25.99
CA VAL A 487 -13.80 3.98 25.10
C VAL A 487 -12.74 4.50 24.13
N SER A 488 -11.56 3.90 24.16
CA SER A 488 -10.59 4.07 23.08
C SER A 488 -10.93 3.09 21.95
N MET A 489 -11.06 3.61 20.73
CA MET A 489 -11.42 2.83 19.53
C MET A 489 -10.41 3.07 18.40
N PRO A 490 -9.17 2.58 18.54
CA PRO A 490 -8.10 2.82 17.57
C PRO A 490 -8.41 2.31 16.16
N SER A 491 -9.32 1.33 16.01
CA SER A 491 -9.75 0.80 14.70
C SER A 491 -11.25 0.50 14.71
N ARG A 492 -12.04 1.46 14.22
CA ARG A 492 -13.50 1.37 14.20
C ARG A 492 -13.99 0.18 13.36
N GLU A 493 -13.46 0.00 12.16
CA GLU A 493 -13.85 -1.08 11.25
C GLU A 493 -13.55 -2.46 11.85
N LEU A 494 -12.45 -2.60 12.57
CA LEU A 494 -12.09 -3.85 13.25
C LEU A 494 -13.03 -4.11 14.45
N PHE A 495 -13.36 -3.06 15.22
CA PHE A 495 -14.33 -3.16 16.31
C PHE A 495 -15.72 -3.55 15.80
N MET A 496 -16.17 -2.94 14.70
CA MET A 496 -17.48 -3.25 14.12
C MET A 496 -17.57 -4.67 13.55
N SER A 497 -16.44 -5.30 13.22
CA SER A 497 -16.39 -6.71 12.78
C SER A 497 -16.50 -7.72 13.94
N GLN A 498 -16.40 -7.26 15.19
CA GLN A 498 -16.54 -8.13 16.36
C GLN A 498 -17.99 -8.62 16.56
N ASP A 499 -18.17 -9.70 17.32
CA ASP A 499 -19.49 -10.18 17.69
C ASP A 499 -20.29 -9.13 18.48
N LYS A 500 -21.59 -9.32 18.52
CA LYS A 500 -22.53 -8.41 19.19
C LYS A 500 -22.26 -8.32 20.69
N GLU A 501 -21.94 -9.42 21.33
CA GLU A 501 -21.72 -9.50 22.77
C GLU A 501 -20.52 -8.63 23.19
N TYR A 502 -19.40 -8.73 22.47
CA TYR A 502 -18.25 -7.88 22.72
C TYR A 502 -18.57 -6.40 22.51
N ARG A 503 -19.21 -6.06 21.39
CA ARG A 503 -19.55 -4.65 21.12
C ARG A 503 -20.48 -4.06 22.19
N GLU A 504 -21.49 -4.82 22.65
CA GLU A 504 -22.41 -4.39 23.70
C GLU A 504 -21.73 -4.31 25.08
N SER A 505 -20.74 -5.16 25.37
CA SER A 505 -19.96 -5.08 26.62
C SER A 505 -19.14 -3.81 26.70
N VAL A 506 -18.62 -3.32 25.57
CA VAL A 506 -17.83 -2.09 25.49
C VAL A 506 -18.73 -0.85 25.45
N LEU A 507 -19.75 -0.82 24.58
CA LEU A 507 -20.55 0.37 24.29
C LEU A 507 -21.79 0.51 25.19
N THR A 508 -22.28 -0.54 25.79
CA THR A 508 -23.53 -0.58 26.57
C THR A 508 -24.76 -0.04 25.83
N SER A 509 -25.89 0.10 26.51
CA SER A 509 -27.10 0.75 25.98
C SER A 509 -27.17 2.25 26.23
N ALA A 510 -26.25 2.83 27.02
CA ALA A 510 -26.23 4.26 27.32
C ALA A 510 -26.05 5.12 26.06
N PRO A 511 -26.49 6.38 26.05
CA PRO A 511 -26.22 7.33 24.98
C PRO A 511 -24.72 7.43 24.67
N LYS A 512 -24.36 7.62 23.40
CA LYS A 512 -22.97 7.68 22.96
C LYS A 512 -22.64 9.02 22.35
N VAL A 513 -21.42 9.46 22.63
CA VAL A 513 -20.77 10.61 21.99
C VAL A 513 -19.52 10.09 21.29
N ALA A 514 -19.49 10.16 19.97
CA ALA A 514 -18.30 9.89 19.19
C ALA A 514 -17.58 11.20 18.87
N VAL A 515 -16.26 11.23 19.09
CA VAL A 515 -15.44 12.44 18.94
C VAL A 515 -14.34 12.18 17.92
N GLU A 516 -14.29 12.98 16.86
CA GLU A 516 -13.29 12.90 15.79
C GLU A 516 -12.94 14.32 15.28
N ILE A 517 -11.67 14.71 15.36
CA ILE A 517 -11.18 15.97 14.79
C ILE A 517 -10.92 15.80 13.28
N GLY A 518 -11.97 15.51 12.55
CA GLY A 518 -12.07 15.21 11.12
C GLY A 518 -13.53 14.93 10.79
N VAL A 519 -13.80 14.41 9.57
CA VAL A 519 -15.16 14.00 9.16
C VAL A 519 -15.60 12.79 9.99
N GLY A 520 -16.77 12.92 10.61
CA GLY A 520 -17.30 11.93 11.55
C GLY A 520 -18.43 11.05 11.02
N ASP A 521 -18.73 11.07 9.73
CA ASP A 521 -19.94 10.44 9.17
C ASP A 521 -20.04 8.93 9.49
N GLY A 522 -18.94 8.22 9.44
CA GLY A 522 -18.92 6.80 9.81
C GLY A 522 -19.12 6.52 11.30
N TRP A 523 -18.99 7.50 12.18
CA TRP A 523 -19.21 7.33 13.61
C TRP A 523 -20.69 7.23 14.00
N TYR A 524 -21.61 7.58 13.11
CA TYR A 524 -23.04 7.31 13.30
C TYR A 524 -23.36 5.82 13.45
N GLN A 525 -22.48 4.92 12.96
CA GLN A 525 -22.60 3.47 13.20
C GLN A 525 -22.44 3.12 14.71
N ILE A 526 -21.74 3.94 15.47
CA ILE A 526 -21.49 3.78 16.89
C ILE A 526 -22.48 4.63 17.72
N ALA A 527 -22.60 5.92 17.40
CA ALA A 527 -23.43 6.86 18.14
C ALA A 527 -24.93 6.64 17.92
N GLY A 528 -25.32 6.16 16.75
CA GLY A 528 -26.72 6.13 16.32
C GLY A 528 -27.26 7.54 16.02
N THR A 529 -28.53 7.62 15.69
CA THR A 529 -29.22 8.91 15.40
C THR A 529 -29.51 9.73 16.66
N ASP A 530 -29.64 9.06 17.80
CA ASP A 530 -29.96 9.70 19.09
C ASP A 530 -28.70 10.16 19.84
N GLY A 531 -27.53 9.64 19.48
CA GLY A 531 -26.25 10.04 20.02
C GLY A 531 -25.74 11.38 19.48
N LEU A 532 -24.50 11.70 19.82
CA LEU A 532 -23.80 12.88 19.33
C LEU A 532 -22.56 12.44 18.56
N VAL A 533 -22.41 12.90 17.32
CA VAL A 533 -21.14 12.84 16.60
C VAL A 533 -20.53 14.24 16.62
N TYR A 534 -19.49 14.41 17.42
CA TYR A 534 -18.75 15.65 17.58
C TYR A 534 -17.56 15.65 16.66
N SER A 535 -17.68 16.27 15.49
CA SER A 535 -16.75 16.15 14.38
C SER A 535 -16.66 17.45 13.57
N LEU A 536 -15.72 17.50 12.61
CA LEU A 536 -15.56 18.63 11.71
C LEU A 536 -16.34 18.44 10.41
N GLN A 537 -16.92 19.56 9.93
CA GLN A 537 -17.58 19.65 8.63
C GLN A 537 -16.98 20.81 7.80
N ARG A 538 -15.75 21.19 8.10
CA ARG A 538 -15.01 22.26 7.41
C ARG A 538 -13.51 22.01 7.45
N PHE A 539 -12.78 22.68 6.57
CA PHE A 539 -11.31 22.72 6.62
C PHE A 539 -10.82 23.49 7.84
N GLY A 540 -9.56 23.24 8.20
CA GLY A 540 -8.86 23.91 9.27
C GLY A 540 -8.40 25.32 8.93
N GLU A 541 -7.44 25.83 9.68
CA GLU A 541 -6.92 27.20 9.58
C GLU A 541 -5.41 27.20 9.81
N SER A 542 -4.70 28.18 9.24
CA SER A 542 -3.27 28.37 9.52
C SER A 542 -3.05 29.08 10.86
N GLY A 543 -2.33 28.44 11.77
CA GLY A 543 -2.01 29.00 13.09
C GLY A 543 -1.41 27.93 14.01
N PRO A 544 -1.06 28.26 15.25
CA PRO A 544 -0.63 27.23 16.21
C PRO A 544 -1.71 26.17 16.39
N GLY A 545 -1.37 24.89 16.26
CA GLY A 545 -2.34 23.79 16.18
C GLY A 545 -3.33 23.72 17.34
N GLU A 546 -2.89 23.99 18.59
CA GLU A 546 -3.78 24.07 19.74
C GLU A 546 -4.80 25.22 19.62
N GLN A 547 -4.40 26.36 19.06
CA GLN A 547 -5.31 27.47 18.84
C GLN A 547 -6.31 27.18 17.72
N VAL A 548 -5.86 26.50 16.67
CA VAL A 548 -6.73 26.05 15.57
C VAL A 548 -7.77 25.06 16.12
N ALA A 549 -7.34 24.06 16.88
CA ALA A 549 -8.27 23.08 17.48
C ALA A 549 -9.29 23.78 18.41
N ALA A 550 -8.84 24.73 19.23
CA ALA A 550 -9.72 25.50 20.10
C ALA A 550 -10.71 26.38 19.31
N LEU A 551 -10.26 27.04 18.24
CA LEU A 551 -11.11 27.82 17.33
C LEU A 551 -12.21 26.94 16.68
N LEU A 552 -11.86 25.70 16.36
CA LEU A 552 -12.77 24.71 15.79
C LEU A 552 -13.66 24.02 16.85
N GLY A 553 -13.52 24.40 18.11
CA GLY A 553 -14.34 23.88 19.22
C GLY A 553 -13.81 22.61 19.87
N PHE A 554 -12.63 22.11 19.54
CA PHE A 554 -12.05 20.89 20.13
C PHE A 554 -11.32 21.22 21.44
N THR A 555 -12.09 21.60 22.46
CA THR A 555 -11.66 21.77 23.85
C THR A 555 -12.61 21.00 24.77
N ALA A 556 -12.14 20.62 25.97
CA ALA A 556 -12.96 19.89 26.94
C ALA A 556 -14.21 20.68 27.35
N ASP A 557 -14.09 21.99 27.53
CA ASP A 557 -15.23 22.87 27.85
C ASP A 557 -16.28 22.90 26.73
N ALA A 558 -15.83 23.01 25.45
CA ALA A 558 -16.73 23.04 24.32
C ALA A 558 -17.44 21.70 24.11
N LEU A 559 -16.71 20.59 24.23
CA LEU A 559 -17.27 19.24 24.14
C LEU A 559 -18.27 18.99 25.30
N ARG A 560 -17.90 19.32 26.54
CA ARG A 560 -18.81 19.25 27.72
C ARG A 560 -20.08 20.01 27.48
N LYS A 561 -19.98 21.26 27.00
CA LYS A 561 -21.15 22.09 26.67
C LYS A 561 -22.04 21.41 25.62
N ALA A 562 -21.48 20.96 24.51
CA ALA A 562 -22.22 20.28 23.45
C ALA A 562 -22.95 19.02 23.95
N ILE A 563 -22.32 18.26 24.85
CA ILE A 563 -22.93 17.09 25.52
C ILE A 563 -24.11 17.50 26.36
N LYS A 564 -23.93 18.52 27.22
CA LYS A 564 -25.00 19.02 28.14
C LYS A 564 -26.17 19.54 27.31
N ASP A 565 -25.92 20.32 26.28
CA ASP A 565 -26.96 20.85 25.38
C ASP A 565 -27.72 19.73 24.65
N LYS A 566 -27.04 18.65 24.22
CA LYS A 566 -27.65 17.53 23.51
C LYS A 566 -28.53 16.65 24.39
N PHE A 567 -28.07 16.34 25.60
CA PHE A 567 -28.69 15.33 26.48
C PHE A 567 -29.47 15.95 27.67
N GLY A 568 -29.43 17.27 27.84
CA GLY A 568 -30.15 17.97 28.92
C GLY A 568 -29.54 17.73 30.31
N LEU A 569 -28.21 17.59 30.39
CA LEU A 569 -27.45 17.28 31.62
C LEU A 569 -27.05 18.55 32.40
#